data_5a1ebef04715da326c58ccaadb77f908
#
_entry.id   5a1ebef04715da326c58ccaadb77f908
#
_cell.length_a   1.000
_cell.length_b   1.000
_cell.length_c   1.000
_cell.angle_alpha   90.00
_cell.angle_beta   90.00
_cell.angle_gamma   90.00
#
_symmetry.space_group_name_H-M   'P 1'
#
loop_
_entity.id
_entity.type
_entity.pdbx_description
1 polymer ?
#
loop_
_entity_poly.entity_id
_entity_poly.type
_entity_poly.pdbx_seq_one_letter_code
_entity_poly.pdbx_strand_id
1 'polypeptide(L)'
;MEDLKSHAIVKTHELALKGKNRPWFMRKLTDNLRTATKGAGVERVWQGQLFVGLTLTDESCWPEVKSRIKDVFGVAKFYKAYELPQDLDGLKSRIPQFLEGRSFDTFRITTNRADKRFPMTSEEVNRDLGAFVKDLTGAQVKLKDPELTLYVDIQVKGFLVYFDEVKAHGGLPVGVSGKVAVMLSGGIDSPVAAWQMMKRGCQAMFVHFHSYPLVDRTSMEKAAELVEHLTRHQYQSNLFMAPLGEIQKKIILTCPPSYRVVLYRRFMVRITEVLARRNRAKAIITGESCGQVASQTLENIAVVDQSAGMPILRPLIGHNKEEIVDMARKIGTFSTSILPDQDCCTLFVPKHPETKADLDTVLRLEETLSVDEMVREAVENTERRHFASPEAAAPAR
;
A
#
# COMPACT_ATOMS: atom_id res chain seq x y z
N MET A 1 2.25 41.19 7.76
CA MET A 1 1.96 40.35 6.58
C MET A 1 1.08 39.23 7.10
N GLU A 2 -0.16 39.12 6.61
CA GLU A 2 -1.00 37.95 6.94
C GLU A 2 -0.28 36.69 6.46
N ASP A 3 -0.07 35.73 7.37
CA ASP A 3 0.53 34.46 7.05
C ASP A 3 -0.34 33.73 6.01
N LEU A 4 0.23 33.45 4.84
CA LEU A 4 -0.43 32.72 3.77
C LEU A 4 -0.80 31.31 4.25
N LYS A 5 -2.08 31.02 4.37
CA LYS A 5 -2.52 29.66 4.71
C LYS A 5 -2.15 28.71 3.59
N SER A 6 -1.32 27.72 3.93
CA SER A 6 -0.94 26.65 3.01
C SER A 6 -1.70 25.36 3.29
N HIS A 7 -2.01 24.61 2.24
CA HIS A 7 -2.77 23.39 2.30
C HIS A 7 -2.09 22.28 1.48
N ALA A 8 -2.18 21.03 1.92
CA ALA A 8 -2.01 19.90 1.04
C ALA A 8 -3.38 19.53 0.43
N ILE A 9 -3.50 19.58 -0.89
CA ILE A 9 -4.72 19.21 -1.61
C ILE A 9 -4.53 17.85 -2.25
N VAL A 10 -5.32 16.88 -1.80
CA VAL A 10 -5.24 15.47 -2.19
C VAL A 10 -6.34 15.16 -3.20
N LYS A 11 -5.94 14.69 -4.39
CA LYS A 11 -6.85 14.26 -5.47
C LYS A 11 -6.91 12.73 -5.55
N THR A 12 -8.06 12.22 -5.95
CA THR A 12 -8.34 10.79 -6.13
C THR A 12 -8.72 10.52 -7.59
N HIS A 13 -8.51 9.28 -8.08
CA HIS A 13 -9.01 8.87 -9.39
C HIS A 13 -10.20 7.91 -9.25
N GLU A 14 -9.98 6.73 -8.69
CA GLU A 14 -10.96 5.65 -8.66
C GLU A 14 -12.20 5.97 -7.79
N LEU A 15 -12.06 6.84 -6.80
CA LEU A 15 -13.16 7.19 -5.92
C LEU A 15 -14.27 7.98 -6.65
N ALA A 16 -13.91 8.72 -7.70
CA ALA A 16 -14.87 9.44 -8.55
C ALA A 16 -15.88 8.48 -9.21
N LEU A 17 -15.45 7.25 -9.50
CA LEU A 17 -16.24 6.21 -10.18
C LEU A 17 -17.18 5.43 -9.24
N LYS A 18 -17.15 5.68 -7.92
CA LYS A 18 -17.90 4.89 -6.92
C LYS A 18 -19.39 5.27 -6.78
N GLY A 19 -19.89 6.15 -7.62
CA GLY A 19 -21.31 6.53 -7.66
C GLY A 19 -21.85 6.92 -6.26
N LYS A 20 -22.96 6.31 -5.85
CA LYS A 20 -23.61 6.56 -4.55
C LYS A 20 -22.74 6.20 -3.34
N ASN A 21 -21.77 5.30 -3.48
CA ASN A 21 -20.87 4.90 -2.38
C ASN A 21 -19.70 5.86 -2.18
N ARG A 22 -19.47 6.81 -3.10
CA ARG A 22 -18.36 7.78 -3.03
C ARG A 22 -18.22 8.49 -1.68
N PRO A 23 -19.30 8.97 -1.01
CA PRO A 23 -19.17 9.65 0.29
C PRO A 23 -18.52 8.76 1.35
N TRP A 24 -18.81 7.46 1.35
CA TRP A 24 -18.21 6.51 2.28
C TRP A 24 -16.71 6.30 2.01
N PHE A 25 -16.33 6.11 0.72
CA PHE A 25 -14.92 6.01 0.33
C PHE A 25 -14.13 7.27 0.67
N MET A 26 -14.72 8.45 0.42
CA MET A 26 -14.09 9.73 0.74
C MET A 26 -13.91 9.93 2.25
N ARG A 27 -14.90 9.57 3.06
CA ARG A 27 -14.75 9.57 4.54
C ARG A 27 -13.60 8.68 4.98
N LYS A 28 -13.53 7.44 4.47
CA LYS A 28 -12.46 6.52 4.81
C LYS A 28 -11.08 7.05 4.42
N LEU A 29 -10.95 7.66 3.24
CA LEU A 29 -9.72 8.33 2.83
C LEU A 29 -9.35 9.49 3.77
N THR A 30 -10.34 10.31 4.13
CA THR A 30 -10.14 11.43 5.07
C THR A 30 -9.66 10.94 6.44
N ASP A 31 -10.23 9.85 6.95
CA ASP A 31 -9.81 9.25 8.23
C ASP A 31 -8.39 8.65 8.14
N ASN A 32 -8.08 7.98 7.03
CA ASN A 32 -6.73 7.46 6.79
C ASN A 32 -5.70 8.59 6.71
N LEU A 33 -6.01 9.69 6.00
CA LEU A 33 -5.14 10.86 5.93
C LEU A 33 -4.96 11.52 7.31
N ARG A 34 -6.02 11.64 8.10
CA ARG A 34 -5.96 12.16 9.47
C ARG A 34 -5.05 11.31 10.35
N THR A 35 -5.14 9.99 10.24
CA THR A 35 -4.26 9.06 10.97
C THR A 35 -2.81 9.20 10.51
N ALA A 36 -2.57 9.16 9.20
CA ALA A 36 -1.22 9.24 8.62
C ALA A 36 -0.50 10.53 8.99
N THR A 37 -1.21 11.66 9.02
CA THR A 37 -0.59 12.98 9.23
C THR A 37 -0.68 13.48 10.68
N LYS A 38 -1.10 12.62 11.61
CA LYS A 38 -1.17 12.97 13.03
C LYS A 38 0.23 13.33 13.56
N GLY A 39 0.37 14.49 14.16
CA GLY A 39 1.65 14.99 14.68
C GLY A 39 2.64 15.51 13.64
N ALA A 40 2.26 15.58 12.36
CA ALA A 40 3.11 16.06 11.27
C ALA A 40 2.93 17.57 10.95
N GLY A 41 2.30 18.34 11.83
CA GLY A 41 2.04 19.76 11.57
C GLY A 41 0.82 20.01 10.68
N VAL A 42 -0.20 19.15 10.79
CA VAL A 42 -1.51 19.35 10.17
C VAL A 42 -2.51 19.80 11.22
N GLU A 43 -3.01 21.03 11.07
CA GLU A 43 -4.02 21.62 11.95
C GLU A 43 -5.38 20.99 11.76
N ARG A 44 -5.80 20.82 10.49
CA ARG A 44 -7.13 20.35 10.12
C ARG A 44 -7.12 19.52 8.85
N VAL A 45 -7.84 18.39 8.86
CA VAL A 45 -8.16 17.61 7.66
C VAL A 45 -9.65 17.78 7.33
N TRP A 46 -9.96 18.21 6.13
CA TRP A 46 -11.32 18.52 5.68
C TRP A 46 -11.61 17.94 4.30
N GLN A 47 -12.87 17.71 4.01
CA GLN A 47 -13.32 17.12 2.77
C GLN A 47 -13.96 18.16 1.87
N GLY A 48 -13.46 18.29 0.62
CA GLY A 48 -14.13 18.97 -0.46
C GLY A 48 -15.01 18.03 -1.28
N GLN A 49 -15.52 18.51 -2.39
CA GLN A 49 -16.45 17.73 -3.22
C GLN A 49 -15.78 16.49 -3.86
N LEU A 50 -14.53 16.61 -4.36
CA LEU A 50 -13.77 15.57 -5.04
C LEU A 50 -12.29 15.53 -4.59
N PHE A 51 -12.00 16.09 -3.43
CA PHE A 51 -10.64 16.16 -2.88
C PHE A 51 -10.68 16.19 -1.36
N VAL A 52 -9.53 15.94 -0.75
CA VAL A 52 -9.32 16.15 0.71
C VAL A 52 -8.26 17.23 0.87
N GLY A 53 -8.54 18.23 1.72
CA GLY A 53 -7.61 19.27 2.08
C GLY A 53 -7.03 19.02 3.47
N LEU A 54 -5.75 19.31 3.65
CA LEU A 54 -5.05 19.30 4.92
C LEU A 54 -4.44 20.69 5.13
N THR A 55 -4.91 21.44 6.12
CA THR A 55 -4.37 22.74 6.46
C THR A 55 -3.07 22.54 7.24
N LEU A 56 -1.99 23.13 6.79
CA LEU A 56 -0.67 23.05 7.44
C LEU A 56 -0.56 24.11 8.55
N THR A 57 0.13 23.76 9.64
CA THR A 57 0.42 24.71 10.72
C THR A 57 1.40 25.79 10.25
N ASP A 58 2.40 25.36 9.48
CA ASP A 58 3.43 26.23 8.85
C ASP A 58 4.04 25.51 7.65
N GLU A 59 4.90 26.22 6.90
CA GLU A 59 5.53 25.66 5.70
C GLU A 59 6.62 24.61 5.97
N SER A 60 7.24 24.66 7.14
CA SER A 60 8.34 23.77 7.51
C SER A 60 7.88 22.31 7.66
N CYS A 61 6.60 22.08 7.93
CA CYS A 61 6.05 20.74 8.08
C CYS A 61 5.80 20.02 6.73
N TRP A 62 5.87 20.71 5.59
CA TRP A 62 5.57 20.15 4.28
C TRP A 62 6.38 18.90 3.90
N PRO A 63 7.70 18.81 4.11
CA PRO A 63 8.46 17.60 3.77
C PRO A 63 7.94 16.35 4.46
N GLU A 64 7.59 16.43 5.73
CA GLU A 64 7.05 15.34 6.52
C GLU A 64 5.62 14.99 6.09
N VAL A 65 4.75 15.97 5.96
CA VAL A 65 3.37 15.78 5.45
C VAL A 65 3.38 15.17 4.05
N LYS A 66 4.27 15.64 3.16
CA LYS A 66 4.45 15.11 1.81
C LYS A 66 4.82 13.63 1.83
N SER A 67 5.78 13.24 2.68
CA SER A 67 6.21 11.85 2.83
C SER A 67 5.05 10.95 3.27
N ARG A 68 4.33 11.36 4.30
CA ARG A 68 3.22 10.56 4.86
C ARG A 68 2.02 10.44 3.93
N ILE A 69 1.62 11.52 3.25
CA ILE A 69 0.52 11.48 2.26
C ILE A 69 0.84 10.50 1.11
N LYS A 70 2.10 10.43 0.70
CA LYS A 70 2.55 9.55 -0.40
C LYS A 70 2.27 8.08 -0.12
N ASP A 71 2.31 7.65 1.15
CA ASP A 71 2.07 6.27 1.57
C ASP A 71 0.60 5.92 1.79
N VAL A 72 -0.32 6.90 1.69
CA VAL A 72 -1.76 6.68 1.86
C VAL A 72 -2.38 6.16 0.57
N PHE A 73 -2.89 4.92 0.60
CA PHE A 73 -3.64 4.38 -0.54
C PHE A 73 -4.98 5.11 -0.73
N GLY A 74 -5.37 5.26 -1.99
CA GLY A 74 -6.51 6.08 -2.41
C GLY A 74 -6.10 7.48 -2.87
N VAL A 75 -4.90 7.94 -2.54
CA VAL A 75 -4.32 9.19 -3.03
C VAL A 75 -3.70 8.95 -4.39
N ALA A 76 -4.22 9.62 -5.44
CA ALA A 76 -3.66 9.53 -6.80
C ALA A 76 -2.51 10.53 -7.00
N LYS A 77 -2.76 11.77 -6.62
CA LYS A 77 -1.81 12.88 -6.61
C LYS A 77 -2.19 13.91 -5.56
N PHE A 78 -1.22 14.71 -5.16
CA PHE A 78 -1.45 15.81 -4.24
C PHE A 78 -0.43 16.93 -4.48
N TYR A 79 -0.70 18.10 -3.93
CA TYR A 79 0.16 19.27 -4.09
C TYR A 79 0.00 20.21 -2.88
N LYS A 80 1.04 21.01 -2.63
CA LYS A 80 0.97 22.13 -1.70
C LYS A 80 0.35 23.31 -2.42
N ALA A 81 -0.75 23.84 -1.89
CA ALA A 81 -1.47 24.97 -2.43
C ALA A 81 -1.55 26.10 -1.41
N TYR A 82 -1.56 27.32 -1.92
CA TYR A 82 -1.78 28.55 -1.15
C TYR A 82 -3.22 29.02 -1.40
N GLU A 83 -3.95 29.34 -0.32
CA GLU A 83 -5.28 29.92 -0.42
C GLU A 83 -5.17 31.46 -0.47
N LEU A 84 -5.82 32.06 -1.50
CA LEU A 84 -5.87 33.48 -1.71
C LEU A 84 -7.31 33.94 -1.98
N PRO A 85 -7.67 35.19 -1.69
CA PRO A 85 -8.95 35.76 -2.14
C PRO A 85 -9.13 35.66 -3.67
N GLN A 86 -10.38 35.73 -4.16
CA GLN A 86 -10.66 35.81 -5.60
C GLN A 86 -10.33 37.22 -6.17
N ASP A 87 -9.08 37.61 -6.07
CA ASP A 87 -8.54 38.87 -6.54
C ASP A 87 -7.28 38.63 -7.37
N LEU A 88 -7.31 38.94 -8.68
CA LEU A 88 -6.18 38.72 -9.59
C LEU A 88 -5.01 39.68 -9.29
N ASP A 89 -5.27 40.91 -8.91
CA ASP A 89 -4.22 41.87 -8.58
C ASP A 89 -3.53 41.47 -7.26
N GLY A 90 -4.31 41.02 -6.30
CA GLY A 90 -3.81 40.39 -5.07
C GLY A 90 -2.97 39.13 -5.36
N LEU A 91 -3.38 38.28 -6.30
CA LEU A 91 -2.58 37.12 -6.73
C LEU A 91 -1.29 37.56 -7.41
N LYS A 92 -1.33 38.54 -8.36
CA LYS A 92 -0.14 39.07 -9.02
C LYS A 92 0.88 39.61 -8.03
N SER A 93 0.43 40.30 -6.99
CA SER A 93 1.31 40.83 -5.94
C SER A 93 2.06 39.73 -5.15
N ARG A 94 1.53 38.50 -5.11
CA ARG A 94 2.13 37.34 -4.40
C ARG A 94 2.98 36.45 -5.30
N ILE A 95 2.80 36.49 -6.62
CA ILE A 95 3.57 35.66 -7.57
C ILE A 95 5.09 35.81 -7.39
N PRO A 96 5.69 36.99 -7.19
CA PRO A 96 7.13 37.09 -6.94
C PRO A 96 7.61 36.25 -5.77
N GLN A 97 6.86 36.24 -4.66
CA GLN A 97 7.17 35.45 -3.47
C GLN A 97 7.07 33.93 -3.78
N PHE A 98 6.09 33.50 -4.56
CA PHE A 98 5.95 32.10 -4.93
C PHE A 98 7.02 31.60 -5.88
N LEU A 99 7.61 32.48 -6.67
CA LEU A 99 8.68 32.17 -7.60
C LEU A 99 10.08 32.28 -7.00
N GLU A 100 10.20 32.84 -5.78
CA GLU A 100 11.47 32.99 -5.10
C GLU A 100 12.20 31.64 -4.95
N GLY A 101 13.49 31.60 -5.31
CA GLY A 101 14.30 30.39 -5.29
C GLY A 101 14.02 29.36 -6.39
N ARG A 102 13.13 29.67 -7.35
CA ARG A 102 12.86 28.83 -8.53
C ARG A 102 13.58 29.38 -9.75
N SER A 103 14.28 28.52 -10.48
CA SER A 103 14.92 28.85 -11.76
C SER A 103 14.24 28.08 -12.89
N PHE A 104 13.81 28.77 -13.93
CA PHE A 104 13.16 28.20 -15.11
C PHE A 104 13.26 29.16 -16.30
N ASP A 105 13.45 28.60 -17.50
CA ASP A 105 13.46 29.36 -18.75
C ASP A 105 12.10 29.31 -19.45
N THR A 106 11.29 28.31 -19.15
CA THR A 106 9.97 28.13 -19.76
C THR A 106 8.89 27.85 -18.72
N PHE A 107 7.71 28.44 -18.92
CA PHE A 107 6.59 28.25 -18.02
C PHE A 107 5.24 28.18 -18.71
N ARG A 108 4.24 27.75 -17.97
CA ARG A 108 2.82 27.75 -18.34
C ARG A 108 1.95 28.12 -17.15
N ILE A 109 0.88 28.90 -17.42
CA ILE A 109 -0.22 29.09 -16.48
C ILE A 109 -1.33 28.09 -16.86
N THR A 110 -1.92 27.44 -15.88
CA THR A 110 -3.04 26.52 -16.07
C THR A 110 -4.14 26.84 -15.07
N THR A 111 -5.20 27.46 -15.55
CA THR A 111 -6.35 27.83 -14.70
C THR A 111 -7.49 26.83 -14.86
N ASN A 112 -7.98 26.34 -13.72
CA ASN A 112 -9.20 25.53 -13.64
C ASN A 112 -10.29 26.32 -12.91
N ARG A 113 -11.44 26.56 -13.56
CA ARG A 113 -12.53 27.36 -13.05
C ARG A 113 -13.64 26.45 -12.52
N ALA A 114 -13.62 26.15 -11.21
CA ALA A 114 -14.70 25.45 -10.53
C ALA A 114 -15.89 26.41 -10.26
N ASP A 115 -15.63 27.67 -9.90
CA ASP A 115 -16.66 28.71 -9.82
C ASP A 115 -16.88 29.35 -11.21
N LYS A 116 -18.00 28.99 -11.83
CA LYS A 116 -18.39 29.52 -13.14
C LYS A 116 -18.84 30.98 -13.14
N ARG A 117 -19.09 31.58 -11.94
CA ARG A 117 -19.50 32.99 -11.77
C ARG A 117 -18.33 33.95 -11.82
N PHE A 118 -17.07 33.46 -11.71
CA PHE A 118 -15.90 34.31 -11.87
C PHE A 118 -15.91 34.99 -13.22
N PRO A 119 -15.68 36.32 -13.30
CA PRO A 119 -15.95 37.13 -14.52
C PRO A 119 -15.09 36.79 -15.72
N MET A 120 -13.88 36.25 -15.50
CA MET A 120 -12.96 35.88 -16.57
C MET A 120 -13.01 34.38 -16.86
N THR A 121 -12.77 34.02 -18.13
CA THR A 121 -12.55 32.62 -18.54
C THR A 121 -11.17 32.14 -18.12
N SER A 122 -10.97 30.80 -18.07
CA SER A 122 -9.66 30.23 -17.78
C SER A 122 -8.57 30.69 -18.74
N GLU A 123 -8.91 30.91 -20.01
CA GLU A 123 -7.97 31.39 -21.04
C GLU A 123 -7.57 32.84 -20.81
N GLU A 124 -8.52 33.69 -20.43
CA GLU A 124 -8.25 35.11 -20.12
C GLU A 124 -7.34 35.21 -18.89
N VAL A 125 -7.60 34.44 -17.84
CA VAL A 125 -6.72 34.38 -16.65
C VAL A 125 -5.34 33.84 -17.01
N ASN A 126 -5.25 32.80 -17.85
CA ASN A 126 -3.96 32.28 -18.32
C ASN A 126 -3.14 33.34 -19.11
N ARG A 127 -3.79 34.15 -19.97
CA ARG A 127 -3.11 35.19 -20.69
C ARG A 127 -2.65 36.34 -19.79
N ASP A 128 -3.51 36.78 -18.90
CA ASP A 128 -3.24 37.89 -18.00
C ASP A 128 -2.08 37.58 -17.03
N LEU A 129 -2.16 36.41 -16.34
CA LEU A 129 -1.09 35.96 -15.47
C LEU A 129 0.18 35.56 -16.24
N GLY A 130 0.02 35.03 -17.47
CA GLY A 130 1.13 34.67 -18.35
C GLY A 130 1.94 35.89 -18.79
N ALA A 131 1.28 36.98 -19.17
CA ALA A 131 1.93 38.23 -19.47
C ALA A 131 2.67 38.78 -18.26
N PHE A 132 2.02 38.81 -17.10
CA PHE A 132 2.63 39.26 -15.85
C PHE A 132 3.90 38.48 -15.46
N VAL A 133 3.84 37.13 -15.49
CA VAL A 133 5.00 36.28 -15.15
C VAL A 133 6.13 36.44 -16.16
N LYS A 134 5.81 36.56 -17.45
CA LYS A 134 6.80 36.83 -18.50
C LYS A 134 7.53 38.15 -18.28
N ASP A 135 6.79 39.22 -17.98
CA ASP A 135 7.36 40.54 -17.72
C ASP A 135 8.21 40.56 -16.43
N LEU A 136 7.80 39.84 -15.43
CA LEU A 136 8.50 39.71 -14.15
C LEU A 136 9.81 38.92 -14.26
N THR A 137 9.81 37.80 -15.02
CA THR A 137 10.92 36.81 -14.99
C THR A 137 11.75 36.78 -16.26
N GLY A 138 11.24 37.30 -17.38
CA GLY A 138 11.83 37.15 -18.72
C GLY A 138 11.64 35.74 -19.33
N ALA A 139 11.10 34.79 -18.61
CA ALA A 139 10.90 33.40 -19.07
C ALA A 139 9.88 33.34 -20.22
N GLN A 140 10.00 32.33 -21.09
CA GLN A 140 9.13 32.13 -22.23
C GLN A 140 7.90 31.27 -21.93
N VAL A 141 6.75 31.64 -22.47
CA VAL A 141 5.55 30.81 -22.37
C VAL A 141 5.67 29.59 -23.28
N LYS A 142 5.56 28.37 -22.70
CA LYS A 142 5.63 27.11 -23.45
C LYS A 142 4.46 26.20 -22.98
N LEU A 143 3.52 25.94 -23.90
CA LEU A 143 2.30 25.22 -23.57
C LEU A 143 2.50 23.70 -23.41
N LYS A 144 3.50 23.13 -24.07
CA LYS A 144 3.82 21.72 -24.01
C LYS A 144 5.16 21.53 -23.31
N ASP A 145 5.17 20.68 -22.26
CA ASP A 145 6.35 20.35 -21.47
C ASP A 145 7.16 21.58 -21.00
N PRO A 146 6.54 22.55 -20.28
CA PRO A 146 7.25 23.65 -19.65
C PRO A 146 8.06 23.14 -18.45
N GLU A 147 9.09 23.89 -18.07
CA GLU A 147 9.86 23.62 -16.84
C GLU A 147 9.06 23.94 -15.58
N LEU A 148 8.25 25.01 -15.63
CA LEU A 148 7.35 25.38 -14.53
C LEU A 148 5.91 25.47 -15.00
N THR A 149 4.97 24.92 -14.23
CA THR A 149 3.55 25.18 -14.40
C THR A 149 3.00 25.81 -13.14
N LEU A 150 2.45 27.00 -13.26
CA LEU A 150 1.66 27.65 -12.21
C LEU A 150 0.18 27.29 -12.43
N TYR A 151 -0.39 26.58 -11.47
CA TYR A 151 -1.79 26.20 -11.46
C TYR A 151 -2.60 27.18 -10.61
N VAL A 152 -3.77 27.56 -11.10
CA VAL A 152 -4.73 28.41 -10.40
C VAL A 152 -6.11 27.76 -10.44
N ASP A 153 -6.55 27.17 -9.33
CA ASP A 153 -7.89 26.63 -9.18
C ASP A 153 -8.81 27.73 -8.60
N ILE A 154 -9.75 28.25 -9.41
CA ILE A 154 -10.73 29.26 -9.00
C ILE A 154 -11.89 28.55 -8.29
N GLN A 155 -11.94 28.66 -6.96
CA GLN A 155 -12.97 28.09 -6.10
C GLN A 155 -13.96 29.19 -5.68
N VAL A 156 -15.13 28.80 -5.15
CA VAL A 156 -16.15 29.76 -4.66
C VAL A 156 -15.60 30.69 -3.55
N LYS A 157 -14.66 30.23 -2.75
CA LYS A 157 -14.13 30.96 -1.59
C LYS A 157 -12.83 31.68 -1.85
N GLY A 158 -12.16 31.43 -2.98
CA GLY A 158 -10.84 31.98 -3.25
C GLY A 158 -10.11 31.22 -4.36
N PHE A 159 -8.86 31.55 -4.56
CA PHE A 159 -7.94 30.83 -5.42
C PHE A 159 -7.14 29.82 -4.62
N LEU A 160 -6.90 28.62 -5.22
CA LEU A 160 -5.87 27.70 -4.77
C LEU A 160 -4.74 27.75 -5.81
N VAL A 161 -3.57 28.21 -5.37
CA VAL A 161 -2.39 28.41 -6.22
C VAL A 161 -1.34 27.38 -5.89
N TYR A 162 -0.84 26.65 -6.89
CA TYR A 162 0.17 25.62 -6.69
C TYR A 162 1.06 25.41 -7.93
N PHE A 163 2.19 24.73 -7.76
CA PHE A 163 3.17 24.52 -8.81
C PHE A 163 3.38 23.03 -9.12
N ASP A 164 3.72 22.26 -8.12
CA ASP A 164 4.21 20.90 -8.29
C ASP A 164 3.14 19.89 -7.89
N GLU A 165 2.88 18.91 -8.76
CA GLU A 165 2.03 17.78 -8.41
C GLU A 165 2.91 16.58 -8.02
N VAL A 166 2.62 16.01 -6.86
CA VAL A 166 3.27 14.79 -6.36
C VAL A 166 2.38 13.59 -6.67
N LYS A 167 2.88 12.66 -7.46
CA LYS A 167 2.20 11.39 -7.70
C LYS A 167 2.31 10.48 -6.47
N ALA A 168 1.21 9.80 -6.12
CA ALA A 168 1.16 8.81 -5.06
C ALA A 168 0.71 7.44 -5.60
N HIS A 169 0.46 6.49 -4.72
CA HIS A 169 0.21 5.11 -5.13
C HIS A 169 -1.14 4.89 -5.80
N GLY A 170 -2.12 5.78 -5.62
CA GLY A 170 -3.49 5.57 -6.12
C GLY A 170 -4.22 4.44 -5.39
N GLY A 171 -5.08 3.73 -6.10
CA GLY A 171 -5.86 2.62 -5.55
C GLY A 171 -7.05 3.05 -4.70
N LEU A 172 -7.39 2.26 -3.69
CA LEU A 172 -8.51 2.47 -2.78
C LEU A 172 -8.02 2.66 -1.33
N PRO A 173 -8.71 3.45 -0.51
CA PRO A 173 -8.36 3.60 0.90
C PRO A 173 -8.36 2.25 1.63
N VAL A 174 -7.33 1.96 2.43
CA VAL A 174 -7.29 0.72 3.21
C VAL A 174 -8.50 0.63 4.16
N GLY A 175 -9.06 -0.57 4.24
CA GLY A 175 -10.23 -0.88 5.06
C GLY A 175 -11.57 -0.83 4.31
N VAL A 176 -11.59 -0.44 3.00
CA VAL A 176 -12.83 -0.42 2.21
C VAL A 176 -13.17 -1.75 1.53
N SER A 177 -12.21 -2.66 1.38
CA SER A 177 -12.39 -3.94 0.68
C SER A 177 -12.36 -5.16 1.62
N GLY A 178 -12.51 -4.93 2.92
CA GLY A 178 -12.50 -6.00 3.92
C GLY A 178 -11.09 -6.41 4.35
N LYS A 179 -11.00 -7.53 5.08
CA LYS A 179 -9.76 -8.06 5.64
C LYS A 179 -9.31 -9.32 4.91
N VAL A 180 -8.00 -9.48 4.73
CA VAL A 180 -7.35 -10.64 4.11
C VAL A 180 -6.23 -11.17 5.00
N ALA A 181 -5.96 -12.48 4.91
CA ALA A 181 -4.86 -13.15 5.59
C ALA A 181 -3.72 -13.42 4.60
N VAL A 182 -2.59 -12.78 4.80
CA VAL A 182 -1.42 -12.91 3.94
C VAL A 182 -0.50 -13.98 4.52
N MET A 183 -0.22 -15.04 3.76
CA MET A 183 0.86 -15.97 4.07
C MET A 183 2.18 -15.28 3.75
N LEU A 184 2.85 -14.76 4.77
CA LEU A 184 4.06 -13.97 4.65
C LEU A 184 5.29 -14.85 4.84
N SER A 185 6.09 -15.00 3.79
CA SER A 185 7.46 -15.53 3.90
C SER A 185 8.47 -14.40 4.13
N GLY A 186 9.71 -14.73 4.45
CA GLY A 186 10.82 -13.77 4.45
C GLY A 186 11.27 -13.34 3.03
N GLY A 187 10.72 -13.95 1.97
CA GLY A 187 11.10 -13.70 0.59
C GLY A 187 10.51 -12.43 -0.02
N ILE A 188 10.87 -12.17 -1.29
CA ILE A 188 10.55 -10.93 -2.02
C ILE A 188 9.05 -10.86 -2.37
N ASP A 189 8.41 -12.00 -2.70
CA ASP A 189 7.13 -12.03 -3.40
C ASP A 189 5.94 -11.74 -2.46
N SER A 190 5.90 -12.31 -1.27
CA SER A 190 4.76 -12.20 -0.36
C SER A 190 4.51 -10.78 0.19
N PRO A 191 5.54 -9.95 0.50
CA PRO A 191 5.33 -8.54 0.85
C PRO A 191 4.73 -7.72 -0.30
N VAL A 192 5.15 -7.99 -1.55
CA VAL A 192 4.61 -7.33 -2.74
C VAL A 192 3.14 -7.71 -2.94
N ALA A 193 2.80 -9.00 -2.78
CA ALA A 193 1.40 -9.45 -2.85
C ALA A 193 0.52 -8.78 -1.79
N ALA A 194 1.02 -8.67 -0.55
CA ALA A 194 0.35 -7.95 0.52
C ALA A 194 0.08 -6.48 0.16
N TRP A 195 1.13 -5.79 -0.30
CA TRP A 195 1.04 -4.38 -0.69
C TRP A 195 0.03 -4.16 -1.82
N GLN A 196 0.00 -5.04 -2.82
CA GLN A 196 -0.99 -4.95 -3.90
C GLN A 196 -2.42 -5.08 -3.37
N MET A 197 -2.69 -5.99 -2.45
CA MET A 197 -4.02 -6.14 -1.86
C MET A 197 -4.39 -4.97 -0.96
N MET A 198 -3.44 -4.42 -0.19
CA MET A 198 -3.64 -3.21 0.59
C MET A 198 -3.97 -2.01 -0.31
N LYS A 199 -3.29 -1.88 -1.46
CA LYS A 199 -3.60 -0.87 -2.49
C LYS A 199 -5.00 -1.03 -3.10
N ARG A 200 -5.58 -2.24 -3.06
CA ARG A 200 -6.98 -2.49 -3.45
C ARG A 200 -7.97 -2.29 -2.30
N GLY A 201 -7.52 -1.69 -1.20
CA GLY A 201 -8.35 -1.32 -0.05
C GLY A 201 -8.53 -2.41 0.99
N CYS A 202 -7.84 -3.56 0.86
CA CYS A 202 -7.89 -4.61 1.88
C CYS A 202 -7.06 -4.22 3.11
N GLN A 203 -7.51 -4.63 4.29
CA GLN A 203 -6.71 -4.64 5.49
C GLN A 203 -6.04 -6.01 5.62
N ALA A 204 -4.71 -6.05 5.70
CA ALA A 204 -3.94 -7.28 5.81
C ALA A 204 -3.69 -7.67 7.27
N MET A 205 -3.93 -8.94 7.60
CA MET A 205 -3.27 -9.64 8.71
C MET A 205 -2.23 -10.59 8.11
N PHE A 206 -1.17 -10.86 8.84
CA PHE A 206 -0.04 -11.64 8.33
C PHE A 206 0.10 -12.93 9.10
N VAL A 207 0.41 -14.02 8.40
CA VAL A 207 0.72 -15.33 9.00
C VAL A 207 2.09 -15.75 8.46
N HIS A 208 3.06 -15.88 9.36
CA HIS A 208 4.40 -16.39 9.07
C HIS A 208 4.58 -17.77 9.69
N PHE A 209 5.12 -18.71 8.93
CA PHE A 209 5.41 -20.05 9.38
C PHE A 209 6.89 -20.21 9.72
N HIS A 210 7.18 -20.85 10.84
CA HIS A 210 8.55 -21.09 11.29
C HIS A 210 8.73 -22.52 11.82
N SER A 211 9.96 -22.97 11.80
CA SER A 211 10.34 -24.30 12.35
C SER A 211 11.25 -24.17 13.57
N TYR A 212 11.19 -23.04 14.31
CA TYR A 212 11.91 -22.91 15.57
C TYR A 212 11.39 -23.96 16.57
N PRO A 213 12.28 -24.66 17.36
CA PRO A 213 13.73 -24.47 17.47
C PRO A 213 14.59 -25.27 16.47
N LEU A 214 14.01 -25.92 15.44
CA LEU A 214 14.77 -26.71 14.46
C LEU A 214 15.63 -25.82 13.54
N VAL A 215 15.21 -24.57 13.35
CA VAL A 215 15.96 -23.49 12.71
C VAL A 215 16.07 -22.32 13.72
N ASP A 216 16.91 -21.34 13.41
CA ASP A 216 17.03 -20.14 14.23
C ASP A 216 15.79 -19.21 14.09
N ARG A 217 15.88 -18.00 14.67
CA ARG A 217 14.78 -17.02 14.65
C ARG A 217 14.87 -16.00 13.52
N THR A 218 15.86 -16.09 12.64
CA THR A 218 16.13 -15.07 11.60
C THR A 218 14.95 -14.85 10.68
N SER A 219 14.25 -15.92 10.26
CA SER A 219 13.05 -15.78 9.43
C SER A 219 11.90 -15.06 10.15
N MET A 220 11.73 -15.29 11.45
CA MET A 220 10.70 -14.64 12.28
C MET A 220 10.99 -13.14 12.46
N GLU A 221 12.26 -12.77 12.67
CA GLU A 221 12.69 -11.38 12.81
C GLU A 221 12.52 -10.62 11.49
N LYS A 222 12.93 -11.24 10.40
CA LYS A 222 12.76 -10.70 9.05
C LYS A 222 11.28 -10.50 8.68
N ALA A 223 10.42 -11.47 9.02
CA ALA A 223 8.97 -11.32 8.81
C ALA A 223 8.40 -10.18 9.65
N ALA A 224 8.86 -10.01 10.89
CA ALA A 224 8.45 -8.90 11.76
C ALA A 224 8.84 -7.54 11.17
N GLU A 225 10.07 -7.39 10.68
CA GLU A 225 10.57 -6.17 10.04
C GLU A 225 9.77 -5.83 8.77
N LEU A 226 9.46 -6.82 7.92
CA LEU A 226 8.62 -6.64 6.74
C LEU A 226 7.20 -6.19 7.10
N VAL A 227 6.60 -6.74 8.17
CA VAL A 227 5.28 -6.33 8.64
C VAL A 227 5.31 -4.92 9.20
N GLU A 228 6.32 -4.57 9.98
CA GLU A 228 6.51 -3.21 10.49
C GLU A 228 6.58 -2.20 9.34
N HIS A 229 7.40 -2.50 8.33
CA HIS A 229 7.52 -1.67 7.13
C HIS A 229 6.19 -1.49 6.38
N LEU A 230 5.39 -2.56 6.21
CA LEU A 230 4.10 -2.51 5.54
C LEU A 230 3.02 -1.82 6.40
N THR A 231 3.18 -1.78 7.71
CA THR A 231 2.21 -1.22 8.65
C THR A 231 1.97 0.28 8.43
N ARG A 232 2.92 1.02 7.88
CA ARG A 232 2.74 2.43 7.50
C ARG A 232 1.57 2.68 6.54
N HIS A 233 1.19 1.69 5.73
CA HIS A 233 0.09 1.83 4.77
C HIS A 233 -1.29 1.54 5.37
N GLN A 234 -1.37 0.85 6.52
CA GLN A 234 -2.63 0.49 7.18
C GLN A 234 -2.68 0.85 8.67
N TYR A 235 -1.61 1.43 9.20
CA TYR A 235 -1.42 2.00 10.55
C TYR A 235 -1.38 1.00 11.70
N GLN A 236 -2.00 -0.15 11.58
CA GLN A 236 -1.97 -1.25 12.56
C GLN A 236 -1.97 -2.59 11.83
N SER A 237 -1.13 -3.52 12.30
CA SER A 237 -1.02 -4.88 11.75
C SER A 237 -0.94 -5.92 12.86
N ASN A 238 -1.43 -7.11 12.56
CA ASN A 238 -1.18 -8.28 13.38
C ASN A 238 -0.39 -9.30 12.58
N LEU A 239 0.67 -9.81 13.16
CA LEU A 239 1.48 -10.91 12.65
C LEU A 239 1.28 -12.12 13.55
N PHE A 240 0.92 -13.24 12.95
CA PHE A 240 0.76 -14.53 13.60
C PHE A 240 1.95 -15.40 13.21
N MET A 241 2.76 -15.78 14.20
CA MET A 241 3.92 -16.66 14.06
C MET A 241 3.48 -18.10 14.35
N ALA A 242 3.20 -18.87 13.29
CA ALA A 242 2.65 -20.21 13.40
C ALA A 242 3.76 -21.29 13.35
N PRO A 243 3.89 -22.16 14.34
CA PRO A 243 4.89 -23.23 14.33
C PRO A 243 4.52 -24.31 13.32
N LEU A 244 5.47 -24.73 12.48
CA LEU A 244 5.31 -25.78 11.48
C LEU A 244 6.23 -26.99 11.75
N GLY A 245 7.21 -26.87 12.64
CA GLY A 245 8.27 -27.86 12.83
C GLY A 245 7.77 -29.27 13.18
N GLU A 246 6.81 -29.41 14.08
CA GLU A 246 6.26 -30.72 14.45
C GLU A 246 5.46 -31.36 13.30
N ILE A 247 4.72 -30.55 12.54
CA ILE A 247 4.02 -30.99 11.32
C ILE A 247 5.05 -31.52 10.31
N GLN A 248 6.14 -30.78 10.09
CA GLN A 248 7.20 -31.20 9.18
C GLN A 248 7.84 -32.52 9.61
N LYS A 249 8.19 -32.67 10.89
CA LYS A 249 8.73 -33.93 11.43
C LYS A 249 7.80 -35.12 11.14
N LYS A 250 6.50 -34.95 11.40
CA LYS A 250 5.53 -36.03 11.19
C LYS A 250 5.44 -36.40 9.71
N ILE A 251 5.38 -35.40 8.80
CA ILE A 251 5.33 -35.63 7.35
C ILE A 251 6.61 -36.31 6.87
N ILE A 252 7.79 -35.94 7.39
CA ILE A 252 9.06 -36.54 7.01
C ILE A 252 9.10 -38.04 7.35
N LEU A 253 8.52 -38.42 8.48
CA LEU A 253 8.52 -39.79 8.97
C LEU A 253 7.51 -40.69 8.25
N THR A 254 6.42 -40.12 7.71
CA THR A 254 5.28 -40.90 7.22
C THR A 254 5.05 -40.77 5.71
N CYS A 255 5.55 -39.71 5.07
CA CYS A 255 5.21 -39.39 3.69
C CYS A 255 6.44 -39.41 2.74
N PRO A 256 6.22 -39.80 1.47
CA PRO A 256 7.29 -39.78 0.45
C PRO A 256 7.93 -38.40 0.32
N PRO A 257 9.26 -38.31 0.13
CA PRO A 257 9.96 -37.02 0.03
C PRO A 257 9.39 -36.07 -1.04
N SER A 258 9.02 -36.58 -2.22
CA SER A 258 8.52 -35.76 -3.34
C SER A 258 7.24 -34.97 -3.00
N TYR A 259 6.36 -35.48 -2.14
CA TYR A 259 5.08 -34.85 -1.77
C TYR A 259 5.17 -33.90 -0.57
N ARG A 260 6.30 -33.85 0.15
CA ARG A 260 6.44 -33.08 1.40
C ARG A 260 6.07 -31.61 1.23
N VAL A 261 6.57 -30.96 0.19
CA VAL A 261 6.31 -29.52 -0.04
C VAL A 261 4.83 -29.23 -0.27
N VAL A 262 4.14 -30.08 -1.03
CA VAL A 262 2.69 -29.95 -1.28
C VAL A 262 1.92 -30.12 0.03
N LEU A 263 2.25 -31.12 0.84
CA LEU A 263 1.64 -31.35 2.15
C LEU A 263 1.89 -30.18 3.10
N TYR A 264 3.14 -29.65 3.20
CA TYR A 264 3.42 -28.47 4.02
C TYR A 264 2.52 -27.31 3.64
N ARG A 265 2.38 -27.02 2.34
CA ARG A 265 1.54 -25.94 1.84
C ARG A 265 0.06 -26.14 2.18
N ARG A 266 -0.45 -27.35 2.11
CA ARG A 266 -1.83 -27.66 2.49
C ARG A 266 -2.07 -27.42 3.99
N PHE A 267 -1.12 -27.81 4.85
CA PHE A 267 -1.18 -27.47 6.29
C PHE A 267 -1.12 -25.98 6.53
N MET A 268 -0.19 -25.26 5.85
CA MET A 268 -0.09 -23.81 5.95
C MET A 268 -1.40 -23.11 5.56
N VAL A 269 -2.06 -23.57 4.51
CA VAL A 269 -3.36 -23.03 4.06
C VAL A 269 -4.43 -23.27 5.11
N ARG A 270 -4.56 -24.50 5.66
CA ARG A 270 -5.55 -24.80 6.70
C ARG A 270 -5.34 -23.99 7.99
N ILE A 271 -4.09 -23.89 8.45
CA ILE A 271 -3.74 -23.08 9.64
C ILE A 271 -4.10 -21.62 9.37
N THR A 272 -3.71 -21.10 8.20
CA THR A 272 -4.02 -19.71 7.80
C THR A 272 -5.52 -19.49 7.75
N GLU A 273 -6.30 -20.43 7.22
CA GLU A 273 -7.77 -20.32 7.16
C GLU A 273 -8.39 -20.25 8.56
N VAL A 274 -7.98 -21.09 9.51
CA VAL A 274 -8.49 -21.03 10.89
C VAL A 274 -8.18 -19.68 11.52
N LEU A 275 -6.94 -19.17 11.38
CA LEU A 275 -6.55 -17.86 11.88
C LEU A 275 -7.32 -16.73 11.17
N ALA A 276 -7.51 -16.83 9.85
CA ALA A 276 -8.27 -15.88 9.04
C ALA A 276 -9.73 -15.77 9.50
N ARG A 277 -10.41 -16.91 9.70
CA ARG A 277 -11.81 -16.96 10.16
C ARG A 277 -11.95 -16.36 11.56
N ARG A 278 -11.06 -16.69 12.51
CA ARG A 278 -11.03 -16.09 13.86
C ARG A 278 -10.85 -14.57 13.82
N ASN A 279 -10.14 -14.05 12.83
CA ASN A 279 -9.87 -12.62 12.65
C ASN A 279 -10.78 -11.93 11.61
N ARG A 280 -11.84 -12.61 11.13
CA ARG A 280 -12.82 -12.10 10.16
C ARG A 280 -12.21 -11.73 8.79
N ALA A 281 -11.10 -12.33 8.41
CA ALA A 281 -10.57 -12.23 7.05
C ALA A 281 -11.45 -13.05 6.08
N LYS A 282 -11.51 -12.64 4.82
CA LYS A 282 -12.42 -13.20 3.80
C LYS A 282 -11.70 -13.96 2.70
N ALA A 283 -10.37 -13.84 2.64
CA ALA A 283 -9.54 -14.54 1.67
C ALA A 283 -8.13 -14.73 2.23
N ILE A 284 -7.42 -15.71 1.71
CA ILE A 284 -5.98 -15.94 1.89
C ILE A 284 -5.25 -15.28 0.73
N ILE A 285 -4.10 -14.69 0.99
CA ILE A 285 -3.22 -14.11 -0.03
C ILE A 285 -1.89 -14.85 -0.02
N THR A 286 -1.42 -15.25 -1.19
CA THR A 286 -0.08 -15.82 -1.38
C THR A 286 0.72 -15.00 -2.39
N GLY A 287 2.05 -15.07 -2.28
CA GLY A 287 2.99 -14.41 -3.22
C GLY A 287 3.40 -15.32 -4.39
N GLU A 288 2.57 -16.31 -4.76
CA GLU A 288 2.89 -17.26 -5.81
C GLU A 288 2.86 -16.62 -7.20
N SER A 289 3.83 -17.03 -8.05
CA SER A 289 3.88 -16.78 -9.48
C SER A 289 3.90 -18.12 -10.22
N CYS A 290 3.06 -18.28 -11.23
CA CYS A 290 2.90 -19.55 -11.93
C CYS A 290 4.20 -20.01 -12.57
N GLY A 291 4.62 -21.24 -12.26
CA GLY A 291 5.83 -21.86 -12.84
C GLY A 291 7.18 -21.32 -12.31
N GLN A 292 7.17 -20.43 -11.31
CA GLN A 292 8.42 -19.87 -10.77
C GLN A 292 9.27 -20.92 -10.04
N VAL A 293 8.63 -21.83 -9.30
CA VAL A 293 9.29 -22.97 -8.63
C VAL A 293 8.41 -24.22 -8.75
N ALA A 294 8.99 -25.38 -8.48
CA ALA A 294 8.32 -26.69 -8.63
C ALA A 294 6.97 -26.79 -7.88
N SER A 295 6.80 -26.11 -6.76
CA SER A 295 5.55 -26.12 -6.01
C SER A 295 4.47 -25.16 -6.57
N GLN A 296 4.78 -24.40 -7.61
CA GLN A 296 3.90 -23.37 -8.20
C GLN A 296 3.45 -23.75 -9.63
N THR A 297 3.44 -25.02 -9.98
CA THR A 297 2.78 -25.52 -11.17
C THR A 297 1.25 -25.44 -11.00
N LEU A 298 0.48 -25.42 -12.09
CA LEU A 298 -0.98 -25.36 -12.02
C LEU A 298 -1.57 -26.57 -11.29
N GLU A 299 -0.99 -27.76 -11.51
CA GLU A 299 -1.40 -28.98 -10.83
C GLU A 299 -1.21 -28.87 -9.31
N ASN A 300 -0.02 -28.44 -8.87
CA ASN A 300 0.28 -28.27 -7.45
C ASN A 300 -0.59 -27.19 -6.82
N ILE A 301 -0.80 -26.07 -7.52
CA ILE A 301 -1.70 -25.00 -7.08
C ILE A 301 -3.11 -25.53 -6.87
N ALA A 302 -3.65 -26.29 -7.82
CA ALA A 302 -4.99 -26.87 -7.74
C ALA A 302 -5.12 -27.83 -6.53
N VAL A 303 -4.12 -28.68 -6.31
CA VAL A 303 -4.10 -29.62 -5.17
C VAL A 303 -3.98 -28.86 -3.83
N VAL A 304 -3.22 -27.78 -3.77
CA VAL A 304 -3.15 -26.93 -2.55
C VAL A 304 -4.46 -26.20 -2.32
N ASP A 305 -5.08 -25.64 -3.37
CA ASP A 305 -6.34 -24.89 -3.27
C ASP A 305 -7.50 -25.74 -2.76
N GLN A 306 -7.53 -27.03 -3.10
CA GLN A 306 -8.55 -27.96 -2.59
C GLN A 306 -8.56 -28.05 -1.05
N SER A 307 -7.45 -27.74 -0.37
CA SER A 307 -7.40 -27.76 1.10
C SER A 307 -8.04 -26.52 1.76
N ALA A 308 -8.44 -25.52 0.99
CA ALA A 308 -9.02 -24.27 1.49
C ALA A 308 -10.53 -24.24 1.34
N GLY A 309 -11.23 -23.80 2.39
CA GLY A 309 -12.66 -23.48 2.38
C GLY A 309 -12.95 -21.99 2.15
N MET A 310 -11.94 -21.20 1.77
CA MET A 310 -12.07 -19.78 1.42
C MET A 310 -11.22 -19.44 0.20
N PRO A 311 -11.52 -18.32 -0.52
CA PRO A 311 -10.73 -17.95 -1.70
C PRO A 311 -9.26 -17.74 -1.39
N ILE A 312 -8.37 -18.27 -2.25
CA ILE A 312 -6.94 -17.96 -2.27
C ILE A 312 -6.69 -17.00 -3.44
N LEU A 313 -6.25 -15.78 -3.14
CA LEU A 313 -5.94 -14.77 -4.15
C LEU A 313 -4.42 -14.68 -4.35
N ARG A 314 -4.01 -14.62 -5.60
CA ARG A 314 -2.61 -14.59 -6.03
C ARG A 314 -2.34 -13.35 -6.86
N PRO A 315 -2.08 -12.19 -6.23
CA PRO A 315 -1.91 -10.94 -6.98
C PRO A 315 -0.75 -10.98 -7.98
N LEU A 316 0.21 -11.89 -7.79
CA LEU A 316 1.43 -11.98 -8.59
C LEU A 316 1.44 -13.15 -9.58
N ILE A 317 0.33 -13.87 -9.75
CA ILE A 317 0.32 -15.14 -10.48
C ILE A 317 0.84 -15.07 -11.92
N GLY A 318 0.68 -13.94 -12.59
CA GLY A 318 1.13 -13.70 -13.95
C GLY A 318 2.38 -12.81 -14.07
N HIS A 319 3.03 -12.42 -12.96
CA HIS A 319 4.22 -11.59 -12.98
C HIS A 319 5.49 -12.45 -13.06
N ASN A 320 6.47 -11.99 -13.83
CA ASN A 320 7.80 -12.58 -13.81
C ASN A 320 8.62 -12.06 -12.61
N LYS A 321 9.78 -12.68 -12.36
CA LYS A 321 10.61 -12.36 -11.19
C LYS A 321 11.15 -10.93 -11.20
N GLU A 322 11.50 -10.39 -12.37
CA GLU A 322 12.03 -9.02 -12.51
C GLU A 322 10.97 -7.98 -12.14
N GLU A 323 9.75 -8.14 -12.65
CA GLU A 323 8.63 -7.25 -12.30
C GLU A 323 8.35 -7.22 -10.80
N ILE A 324 8.42 -8.39 -10.13
CA ILE A 324 8.22 -8.50 -8.69
C ILE A 324 9.37 -7.83 -7.93
N VAL A 325 10.61 -8.02 -8.37
CA VAL A 325 11.80 -7.37 -7.78
C VAL A 325 11.70 -5.84 -7.91
N ASP A 326 11.30 -5.34 -9.06
CA ASP A 326 11.13 -3.90 -9.27
C ASP A 326 10.03 -3.31 -8.38
N MET A 327 8.93 -4.05 -8.21
CA MET A 327 7.90 -3.67 -7.25
C MET A 327 8.44 -3.68 -5.81
N ALA A 328 9.19 -4.69 -5.41
CA ALA A 328 9.79 -4.79 -4.07
C ALA A 328 10.76 -3.63 -3.78
N ARG A 329 11.58 -3.24 -4.76
CA ARG A 329 12.45 -2.05 -4.68
C ARG A 329 11.64 -0.78 -4.50
N LYS A 330 10.60 -0.61 -5.33
CA LYS A 330 9.71 0.56 -5.30
C LYS A 330 8.99 0.74 -3.95
N ILE A 331 8.58 -0.35 -3.32
CA ILE A 331 7.88 -0.32 -2.03
C ILE A 331 8.84 -0.40 -0.82
N GLY A 332 10.14 -0.58 -1.05
CA GLY A 332 11.18 -0.57 -0.02
C GLY A 332 11.33 -1.87 0.78
N THR A 333 10.74 -2.99 0.32
CA THR A 333 10.85 -4.30 1.01
C THR A 333 12.03 -5.13 0.53
N PHE A 334 12.64 -4.77 -0.61
CA PHE A 334 13.67 -5.59 -1.26
C PHE A 334 14.89 -5.83 -0.38
N SER A 335 15.43 -4.79 0.26
CA SER A 335 16.64 -4.88 1.10
C SER A 335 16.48 -5.87 2.25
N THR A 336 15.36 -5.82 2.95
CA THR A 336 15.05 -6.77 4.04
C THR A 336 14.80 -8.18 3.46
N SER A 337 14.09 -8.29 2.33
CA SER A 337 13.74 -9.59 1.74
C SER A 337 14.93 -10.42 1.26
N ILE A 338 16.05 -9.79 0.86
CA ILE A 338 17.26 -10.48 0.39
C ILE A 338 18.24 -10.86 1.50
N LEU A 339 17.99 -10.44 2.74
CA LEU A 339 18.83 -10.88 3.87
C LEU A 339 18.78 -12.39 4.01
N PRO A 340 19.92 -13.04 4.32
CA PRO A 340 19.96 -14.49 4.55
C PRO A 340 19.02 -14.88 5.71
N ASP A 341 18.25 -15.95 5.53
CA ASP A 341 17.44 -16.56 6.57
C ASP A 341 17.35 -18.08 6.39
N GLN A 342 16.88 -18.75 7.41
CA GLN A 342 16.53 -20.18 7.38
C GLN A 342 15.00 -20.30 7.32
N ASP A 343 14.47 -20.25 6.09
CA ASP A 343 13.03 -20.45 5.87
C ASP A 343 12.63 -21.90 6.21
N CYS A 344 11.49 -22.08 6.87
CA CYS A 344 10.94 -23.38 7.19
C CYS A 344 10.77 -24.27 5.95
N CYS A 345 10.48 -23.69 4.79
CA CYS A 345 10.31 -24.44 3.55
C CYS A 345 11.60 -25.00 2.98
N THR A 346 12.77 -24.45 3.31
CA THR A 346 14.06 -24.89 2.75
C THR A 346 14.70 -26.05 3.52
N LEU A 347 14.39 -26.19 4.81
CA LEU A 347 15.05 -27.13 5.71
C LEU A 347 14.88 -28.61 5.29
N PHE A 348 13.74 -28.96 4.69
CA PHE A 348 13.38 -30.34 4.37
C PHE A 348 12.91 -30.52 2.93
N VAL A 349 13.41 -29.69 2.00
CA VAL A 349 13.08 -29.79 0.57
C VAL A 349 13.74 -31.03 -0.02
N PRO A 350 12.99 -31.90 -0.72
CA PRO A 350 13.56 -33.03 -1.43
C PRO A 350 14.35 -32.56 -2.65
N LYS A 351 15.35 -33.38 -3.07
CA LYS A 351 16.12 -33.11 -4.32
C LYS A 351 15.23 -33.05 -5.55
N HIS A 352 14.12 -33.81 -5.56
CA HIS A 352 13.16 -33.89 -6.66
C HIS A 352 11.74 -33.73 -6.08
N PRO A 353 11.25 -32.50 -5.92
CA PRO A 353 9.87 -32.25 -5.49
C PRO A 353 8.89 -32.62 -6.61
N GLU A 354 7.67 -33.07 -6.23
CA GLU A 354 6.62 -33.36 -7.17
C GLU A 354 6.14 -32.06 -7.86
N THR A 355 6.03 -32.11 -9.18
CA THR A 355 5.57 -31.00 -10.03
C THR A 355 4.18 -31.21 -10.59
N LYS A 356 3.66 -32.43 -10.52
CA LYS A 356 2.34 -32.86 -11.00
C LYS A 356 1.65 -33.69 -9.93
N ALA A 357 1.49 -33.11 -8.74
CA ALA A 357 0.87 -33.80 -7.63
C ALA A 357 -0.55 -34.22 -7.99
N ASP A 358 -0.82 -35.52 -7.74
CA ASP A 358 -2.14 -36.10 -7.89
C ASP A 358 -2.94 -35.95 -6.59
N LEU A 359 -4.18 -35.42 -6.68
CA LEU A 359 -5.01 -35.12 -5.53
C LEU A 359 -5.35 -36.37 -4.72
N ASP A 360 -5.70 -37.49 -5.38
CA ASP A 360 -6.10 -38.72 -4.69
C ASP A 360 -4.92 -39.31 -3.89
N THR A 361 -3.71 -39.19 -4.43
CA THR A 361 -2.49 -39.58 -3.72
C THR A 361 -2.24 -38.71 -2.52
N VAL A 362 -2.41 -37.40 -2.65
CA VAL A 362 -2.23 -36.45 -1.52
C VAL A 362 -3.27 -36.71 -0.44
N LEU A 363 -4.52 -36.96 -0.77
CA LEU A 363 -5.58 -37.28 0.18
C LEU A 363 -5.28 -38.58 0.96
N ARG A 364 -4.85 -39.65 0.25
CA ARG A 364 -4.40 -40.90 0.92
C ARG A 364 -3.22 -40.68 1.88
N LEU A 365 -2.28 -39.82 1.53
CA LEU A 365 -1.18 -39.46 2.43
C LEU A 365 -1.68 -38.69 3.66
N GLU A 366 -2.64 -37.80 3.48
CA GLU A 366 -3.25 -37.06 4.59
C GLU A 366 -4.04 -37.97 5.55
N GLU A 367 -4.65 -39.08 5.09
CA GLU A 367 -5.29 -40.07 5.94
C GLU A 367 -4.34 -40.71 6.95
N THR A 368 -3.03 -40.75 6.67
CA THR A 368 -2.01 -41.25 7.60
C THR A 368 -1.59 -40.20 8.65
N LEU A 369 -2.12 -38.98 8.53
CA LEU A 369 -1.82 -37.84 9.38
C LEU A 369 -3.06 -37.43 10.17
N SER A 370 -2.93 -37.07 11.44
CA SER A 370 -4.02 -36.51 12.26
C SER A 370 -4.19 -35.01 11.89
N VAL A 371 -4.63 -34.72 10.63
CA VAL A 371 -4.61 -33.36 10.04
C VAL A 371 -5.28 -32.33 10.96
N ASP A 372 -6.51 -32.61 11.42
CA ASP A 372 -7.28 -31.65 12.23
C ASP A 372 -6.62 -31.38 13.59
N GLU A 373 -6.05 -32.40 14.22
CA GLU A 373 -5.34 -32.28 15.47
C GLU A 373 -4.07 -31.44 15.31
N MET A 374 -3.24 -31.78 14.31
CA MET A 374 -2.01 -31.06 14.02
C MET A 374 -2.26 -29.58 13.66
N VAL A 375 -3.33 -29.28 12.90
CA VAL A 375 -3.75 -27.91 12.60
C VAL A 375 -4.18 -27.18 13.87
N ARG A 376 -4.99 -27.83 14.73
CA ARG A 376 -5.45 -27.26 16.00
C ARG A 376 -4.26 -26.90 16.90
N GLU A 377 -3.34 -27.83 17.10
CA GLU A 377 -2.14 -27.63 17.93
C GLU A 377 -1.28 -26.47 17.39
N ALA A 378 -1.05 -26.41 16.09
CA ALA A 378 -0.29 -25.31 15.48
C ALA A 378 -0.97 -23.95 15.69
N VAL A 379 -2.30 -23.90 15.58
CA VAL A 379 -3.09 -22.67 15.82
C VAL A 379 -3.06 -22.26 17.29
N GLU A 380 -3.14 -23.20 18.22
CA GLU A 380 -3.09 -22.94 19.66
C GLU A 380 -1.72 -22.44 20.12
N ASN A 381 -0.64 -22.93 19.49
CA ASN A 381 0.73 -22.52 19.76
C ASN A 381 1.19 -21.31 18.91
N THR A 382 0.29 -20.66 18.16
CA THR A 382 0.61 -19.48 17.35
C THR A 382 0.78 -18.24 18.22
N GLU A 383 1.96 -17.64 18.18
CA GLU A 383 2.24 -16.34 18.81
C GLU A 383 1.65 -15.21 17.97
N ARG A 384 1.01 -14.22 18.61
CA ARG A 384 0.54 -13.00 17.95
C ARG A 384 1.39 -11.81 18.35
N ARG A 385 1.91 -11.08 17.35
CA ARG A 385 2.56 -9.78 17.52
C ARG A 385 1.73 -8.67 16.91
N HIS A 386 1.63 -7.55 17.62
CA HIS A 386 0.91 -6.36 17.17
C HIS A 386 1.90 -5.26 16.78
N PHE A 387 1.67 -4.62 15.64
CA PHE A 387 2.45 -3.50 15.15
C PHE A 387 1.52 -2.30 14.97
N ALA A 388 1.99 -1.14 15.37
CA ALA A 388 1.32 0.14 15.13
C ALA A 388 2.32 1.11 14.52
N SER A 389 1.91 1.87 13.51
CA SER A 389 2.75 2.95 13.03
C SER A 389 2.90 4.02 14.11
N PRO A 390 4.02 4.78 14.14
CA PRO A 390 4.22 5.82 15.14
C PRO A 390 3.05 6.81 15.24
N GLU A 391 2.42 7.11 14.11
CA GLU A 391 1.27 8.00 14.01
C GLU A 391 0.01 7.45 14.69
N ALA A 392 -0.19 6.12 14.59
CA ALA A 392 -1.34 5.45 15.21
C ALA A 392 -1.13 5.21 16.72
N ALA A 393 0.13 5.07 17.15
CA ALA A 393 0.50 4.87 18.54
C ALA A 393 0.43 6.16 19.38
N ALA A 394 0.56 7.34 18.77
CA ALA A 394 0.51 8.60 19.47
C ALA A 394 -0.85 8.83 20.18
N PRO A 395 -0.90 9.23 21.47
CA PRO A 395 -2.15 9.49 22.15
C PRO A 395 -2.95 10.60 21.45
N ALA A 396 -4.29 10.50 21.48
CA ALA A 396 -5.16 11.59 21.03
C ALA A 396 -4.91 12.78 21.97
N ARG A 397 -4.36 13.87 21.42
CA ARG A 397 -4.27 15.17 22.13
C ARG A 397 -5.62 15.87 22.06
#